data_65dc2113c294af09b80b9d016a5d5d12
#
_entry.id   65dc2113c294af09b80b9d016a5d5d12
#
_cell.length_a   1.000
_cell.length_b   1.000
_cell.length_c   1.000
_cell.angle_alpha   90.00
_cell.angle_beta   90.00
_cell.angle_gamma   90.00
#
_symmetry.space_group_name_H-M   'P 1'
#
loop_
_entity.id
_entity.type
_entity.pdbx_description
1 polymer ?
#
loop_
_entity_poly.entity_id
_entity_poly.type
_entity_poly.pdbx_seq_one_letter_code
_entity_poly.pdbx_strand_id
1 'polypeptide(L)'
;MNQVVINKKKAEENMTNYLSIEVQMQYLRPAQLEEALRKCPVVYVPFGLIEWHGRHMPLGTDALKSHAILCKAAMKHGGVVYPPIFFHQGITASRGFPREHLVSVLMHLFDRLKKTGFRVIIGVSGHNIQQQIEMINDALKPVLEDGSMAGIALWEITQSKCEDSDTDHAAKWETSNMMFLYPDRVDMSQLPQGEFNLDMKPPQGIGGLDPRKHASAKVGERNVELASDAIGKKALELLDSLPEDQRGFSLPEIAPEHWWMI
;
A
#
# COMPACT_ATOMS: atom_id res chain seq x y z
N MET A 1 -0.54 -30.84 16.01
CA MET A 1 -0.05 -29.86 17.00
C MET A 1 1.24 -29.14 16.59
N ASN A 2 2.22 -29.81 15.96
CA ASN A 2 3.51 -29.20 15.60
C ASN A 2 3.46 -28.17 14.46
N GLN A 3 2.58 -28.32 13.45
CA GLN A 3 2.52 -27.42 12.30
C GLN A 3 1.97 -26.02 12.65
N VAL A 4 0.98 -25.95 13.55
CA VAL A 4 0.41 -24.67 14.02
C VAL A 4 1.43 -23.89 14.86
N VAL A 5 2.24 -24.59 15.67
CA VAL A 5 3.29 -23.98 16.50
C VAL A 5 4.45 -23.47 15.64
N ILE A 6 4.82 -24.20 14.57
CA ILE A 6 5.88 -23.80 13.62
C ILE A 6 5.44 -22.57 12.83
N ASN A 7 4.18 -22.52 12.37
CA ASN A 7 3.63 -21.36 11.66
C ASN A 7 3.53 -20.13 12.58
N LYS A 8 3.16 -20.32 13.84
CA LYS A 8 3.13 -19.24 14.84
C LYS A 8 4.52 -18.66 15.12
N LYS A 9 5.53 -19.53 15.30
CA LYS A 9 6.91 -19.11 15.50
C LYS A 9 7.50 -18.37 14.29
N LYS A 10 7.23 -18.85 13.07
CA LYS A 10 7.65 -18.20 11.83
C LYS A 10 6.93 -16.86 11.60
N ALA A 11 5.67 -16.74 12.01
CA ALA A 11 4.93 -15.47 11.98
C ALA A 11 5.48 -14.49 13.03
N GLU A 12 5.83 -14.96 14.23
CA GLU A 12 6.45 -14.16 15.29
C GLU A 12 7.88 -13.74 14.90
N GLU A 13 8.70 -14.62 14.29
CA GLU A 13 10.03 -14.31 13.77
C GLU A 13 9.96 -13.33 12.59
N ASN A 14 8.99 -13.48 11.69
CA ASN A 14 8.74 -12.51 10.64
C ASN A 14 8.30 -11.15 11.21
N MET A 15 7.39 -11.14 12.18
CA MET A 15 6.97 -9.91 12.85
C MET A 15 8.10 -9.24 13.63
N THR A 16 8.98 -10.02 14.27
CA THR A 16 10.13 -9.52 15.01
C THR A 16 11.21 -8.95 14.06
N ASN A 17 11.40 -9.54 12.89
CA ASN A 17 12.27 -8.98 11.85
C ASN A 17 11.70 -7.70 11.21
N TYR A 18 10.37 -7.54 11.14
CA TYR A 18 9.73 -6.26 10.76
C TYR A 18 9.98 -5.14 11.78
N LEU A 19 10.24 -5.46 13.04
CA LEU A 19 10.50 -4.47 14.09
C LEU A 19 11.97 -4.01 14.15
N SER A 20 12.89 -4.65 13.40
CA SER A 20 14.32 -4.29 13.43
C SER A 20 14.68 -3.05 12.60
N ILE A 21 13.88 -2.72 11.57
CA ILE A 21 14.00 -1.49 10.78
C ILE A 21 12.62 -0.86 10.72
N GLU A 22 12.42 0.20 11.50
CA GLU A 22 11.16 0.94 11.42
C GLU A 22 11.13 1.79 10.16
N VAL A 23 10.15 1.55 9.30
CA VAL A 23 9.92 2.29 8.05
C VAL A 23 8.60 3.04 8.05
N GLN A 24 7.75 2.81 9.04
CA GLN A 24 6.42 3.40 9.14
C GLN A 24 6.52 4.78 9.79
N MET A 25 6.15 5.81 9.06
CA MET A 25 6.32 7.21 9.46
C MET A 25 5.75 7.53 10.85
N GLN A 26 4.58 7.00 11.18
CA GLN A 26 3.91 7.27 12.46
C GLN A 26 4.66 6.75 13.69
N TYR A 27 5.65 5.88 13.51
CA TYR A 27 6.48 5.34 14.59
C TYR A 27 7.89 5.94 14.61
N LEU A 28 8.26 6.74 13.59
CA LEU A 28 9.56 7.40 13.54
C LEU A 28 9.60 8.64 14.45
N ARG A 29 10.67 8.79 15.17
CA ARG A 29 11.03 10.06 15.80
C ARG A 29 11.66 10.98 14.76
N PRO A 30 11.65 12.33 14.94
CA PRO A 30 12.20 13.27 13.97
C PRO A 30 13.60 12.92 13.47
N ALA A 31 14.53 12.61 14.37
CA ALA A 31 15.90 12.24 13.98
C ALA A 31 15.98 10.96 13.15
N GLN A 32 15.05 10.01 13.35
CA GLN A 32 14.97 8.78 12.54
C GLN A 32 14.42 9.08 11.15
N LEU A 33 13.43 9.99 11.04
CA LEU A 33 12.92 10.46 9.75
C LEU A 33 14.01 11.18 8.96
N GLU A 34 14.76 12.08 9.58
CA GLU A 34 15.90 12.76 8.95
C GLU A 34 16.94 11.78 8.42
N GLU A 35 17.28 10.76 9.21
CA GLU A 35 18.20 9.70 8.78
C GLU A 35 17.66 8.91 7.60
N ALA A 36 16.37 8.57 7.62
CA ALA A 36 15.71 7.86 6.51
C ALA A 36 15.73 8.71 5.23
N LEU A 37 15.43 10.01 5.32
CA LEU A 37 15.47 10.95 4.21
C LEU A 37 16.89 11.09 3.61
N ARG A 38 17.93 11.13 4.46
CA ARG A 38 19.32 11.17 3.98
C ARG A 38 19.72 9.91 3.22
N LYS A 39 19.20 8.76 3.63
CA LYS A 39 19.48 7.47 2.99
C LYS A 39 18.69 7.27 1.71
N CYS A 40 17.38 7.54 1.73
CA CYS A 40 16.49 7.33 0.61
C CYS A 40 15.25 8.24 0.76
N PRO A 41 15.19 9.40 0.09
CA PRO A 41 14.09 10.37 0.23
C PRO A 41 12.84 9.96 -0.56
N VAL A 42 12.42 8.72 -0.41
CA VAL A 42 11.22 8.12 -1.00
C VAL A 42 10.14 7.97 0.06
N VAL A 43 8.91 8.38 -0.26
CA VAL A 43 7.74 8.06 0.54
C VAL A 43 6.75 7.21 -0.25
N TYR A 44 6.31 6.13 0.38
CA TYR A 44 5.26 5.26 -0.11
C TYR A 44 3.96 5.59 0.60
N VAL A 45 2.90 5.85 -0.14
CA VAL A 45 1.59 6.24 0.41
C VAL A 45 0.56 5.16 0.06
N PRO A 46 0.15 4.35 1.04
CA PRO A 46 -0.82 3.28 0.83
C PRO A 46 -2.25 3.80 0.83
N PHE A 47 -3.03 3.37 -0.16
CA PHE A 47 -4.44 3.69 -0.32
C PHE A 47 -5.30 2.44 -0.36
N GLY A 48 -6.52 2.54 0.15
CA GLY A 48 -7.54 1.51 0.04
C GLY A 48 -8.86 1.96 0.62
N LEU A 49 -9.78 1.02 0.82
CA LEU A 49 -11.12 1.29 1.32
C LEU A 49 -11.41 0.58 2.64
N ILE A 50 -12.51 0.98 3.26
CA ILE A 50 -13.32 0.15 4.14
C ILE A 50 -14.45 -0.41 3.28
N GLU A 51 -14.30 -1.66 2.85
CA GLU A 51 -15.14 -2.32 1.88
C GLU A 51 -15.43 -3.78 2.27
N TRP A 52 -16.54 -4.32 1.75
CA TRP A 52 -16.89 -5.72 1.96
C TRP A 52 -16.01 -6.64 1.10
N HIS A 53 -15.23 -7.50 1.77
CA HIS A 53 -14.34 -8.49 1.15
C HIS A 53 -14.74 -9.92 1.53
N GLY A 54 -15.96 -10.30 1.22
CA GLY A 54 -16.52 -11.57 1.68
C GLY A 54 -16.67 -11.62 3.20
N ARG A 55 -17.07 -12.78 3.72
CA ARG A 55 -17.19 -12.98 5.18
C ARG A 55 -15.87 -13.37 5.84
N HIS A 56 -14.87 -13.72 5.06
CA HIS A 56 -13.62 -14.34 5.52
C HIS A 56 -12.46 -13.35 5.69
N MET A 57 -12.58 -12.13 5.22
CA MET A 57 -11.54 -11.11 5.32
C MET A 57 -11.99 -9.82 6.00
N PRO A 58 -11.07 -9.02 6.55
CA PRO A 58 -11.41 -7.77 7.20
C PRO A 58 -11.87 -6.70 6.20
N LEU A 59 -12.71 -5.77 6.64
CA LEU A 59 -13.21 -4.65 5.83
C LEU A 59 -12.11 -3.71 5.31
N GLY A 60 -10.98 -3.64 5.98
CA GLY A 60 -9.84 -2.78 5.60
C GLY A 60 -8.81 -3.47 4.70
N THR A 61 -9.15 -4.59 4.06
CA THR A 61 -8.24 -5.42 3.26
C THR A 61 -7.37 -4.61 2.32
N ASP A 62 -7.95 -3.70 1.53
CA ASP A 62 -7.23 -2.91 0.52
C ASP A 62 -6.06 -2.12 1.10
N ALA A 63 -6.35 -1.25 2.08
CA ALA A 63 -5.35 -0.38 2.66
C ALA A 63 -4.34 -1.16 3.53
N LEU A 64 -4.78 -2.18 4.24
CA LEU A 64 -3.90 -3.04 5.04
C LEU A 64 -2.92 -3.81 4.15
N LYS A 65 -3.41 -4.39 3.05
CA LYS A 65 -2.63 -5.13 2.07
C LYS A 65 -1.59 -4.22 1.40
N SER A 66 -2.02 -3.08 0.84
CA SER A 66 -1.10 -2.12 0.21
C SER A 66 -0.06 -1.61 1.20
N HIS A 67 -0.44 -1.27 2.44
CA HIS A 67 0.48 -0.82 3.49
C HIS A 67 1.56 -1.86 3.80
N ALA A 68 1.18 -3.12 4.01
CA ALA A 68 2.16 -4.17 4.32
C ALA A 68 3.13 -4.46 3.17
N ILE A 69 2.63 -4.44 1.92
CA ILE A 69 3.47 -4.57 0.71
C ILE A 69 4.47 -3.41 0.63
N LEU A 70 4.04 -2.18 0.91
CA LEU A 70 4.90 -1.00 0.90
C LEU A 70 5.93 -1.01 2.05
N CYS A 71 5.57 -1.52 3.23
CA CYS A 71 6.55 -1.74 4.29
C CYS A 71 7.67 -2.70 3.84
N LYS A 72 7.33 -3.79 3.15
CA LYS A 72 8.33 -4.71 2.58
C LYS A 72 9.18 -4.02 1.50
N ALA A 73 8.59 -3.20 0.63
CA ALA A 73 9.30 -2.43 -0.37
C ALA A 73 10.31 -1.46 0.28
N ALA A 74 9.87 -0.69 1.29
CA ALA A 74 10.72 0.26 2.02
C ALA A 74 11.84 -0.44 2.80
N MET A 75 11.58 -1.57 3.44
CA MET A 75 12.61 -2.35 4.15
C MET A 75 13.69 -2.87 3.20
N LYS A 76 13.33 -3.22 1.96
CA LYS A 76 14.21 -3.84 0.96
C LYS A 76 14.95 -2.80 0.13
N HIS A 77 14.30 -1.69 -0.21
CA HIS A 77 14.80 -0.70 -1.16
C HIS A 77 15.04 0.69 -0.57
N GLY A 78 14.70 0.88 0.70
CA GLY A 78 14.75 2.18 1.37
C GLY A 78 13.47 3.00 1.23
N GLY A 79 13.42 4.12 1.94
CA GLY A 79 12.26 5.00 2.00
C GLY A 79 11.41 4.81 3.25
N VAL A 80 10.30 5.55 3.32
CA VAL A 80 9.40 5.62 4.46
C VAL A 80 7.97 5.37 3.99
N VAL A 81 7.17 4.71 4.81
CA VAL A 81 5.76 4.42 4.50
C VAL A 81 4.84 5.33 5.31
N TYR A 82 4.02 6.09 4.62
CA TYR A 82 2.97 6.92 5.23
C TYR A 82 1.86 6.04 5.84
N PRO A 83 1.16 6.48 6.89
CA PRO A 83 -0.01 5.77 7.42
C PRO A 83 -1.04 5.45 6.34
N PRO A 84 -1.72 4.30 6.41
CA PRO A 84 -2.68 3.91 5.38
C PRO A 84 -3.87 4.86 5.30
N ILE A 85 -4.26 5.22 4.07
CA ILE A 85 -5.37 6.11 3.77
C ILE A 85 -6.57 5.27 3.32
N PHE A 86 -7.69 5.38 4.07
CA PHE A 86 -8.92 4.63 3.82
C PHE A 86 -9.99 5.46 3.09
N PHE A 87 -9.58 6.48 2.33
CA PHE A 87 -10.50 7.33 1.57
C PHE A 87 -10.51 6.93 0.10
N HIS A 88 -11.66 7.01 -0.51
CA HIS A 88 -11.80 6.83 -1.94
C HIS A 88 -12.82 7.79 -2.55
N GLN A 89 -12.64 8.04 -3.83
CA GLN A 89 -13.65 8.61 -4.67
C GLN A 89 -14.78 7.60 -4.85
N GLY A 90 -16.03 7.99 -4.61
CA GLY A 90 -17.18 7.15 -4.91
C GLY A 90 -17.30 6.86 -6.41
N ILE A 91 -17.68 5.64 -6.76
CA ILE A 91 -18.03 5.26 -8.14
C ILE A 91 -19.28 6.04 -8.59
N THR A 92 -20.13 6.42 -7.64
CA THR A 92 -21.27 7.29 -7.85
C THR A 92 -21.25 8.41 -6.80
N ALA A 93 -21.77 9.58 -7.13
CA ALA A 93 -21.86 10.75 -6.24
C ALA A 93 -22.53 10.45 -4.88
N SER A 94 -23.25 9.34 -4.75
CA SER A 94 -23.92 8.89 -3.52
C SER A 94 -23.09 7.94 -2.65
N ARG A 95 -21.91 7.51 -3.10
CA ARG A 95 -21.10 6.47 -2.44
C ARG A 95 -19.62 6.85 -2.32
N GLY A 96 -19.32 7.90 -1.61
CA GLY A 96 -17.93 8.32 -1.38
C GLY A 96 -17.81 9.82 -1.25
N PHE A 97 -16.59 10.29 -1.05
CA PHE A 97 -16.31 11.71 -0.98
C PHE A 97 -16.27 12.34 -2.38
N PRO A 98 -16.67 13.61 -2.53
CA PRO A 98 -16.48 14.34 -3.78
C PRO A 98 -15.01 14.33 -4.18
N ARG A 99 -14.75 14.02 -5.48
CA ARG A 99 -13.40 13.86 -6.02
C ARG A 99 -12.52 15.08 -5.80
N GLU A 100 -13.08 16.26 -6.04
CA GLU A 100 -12.40 17.54 -5.92
C GLU A 100 -11.90 17.81 -4.49
N HIS A 101 -12.65 17.39 -3.47
CA HIS A 101 -12.21 17.50 -2.08
C HIS A 101 -11.06 16.56 -1.77
N LEU A 102 -11.11 15.32 -2.25
CA LEU A 102 -10.04 14.35 -2.08
C LEU A 102 -8.77 14.77 -2.81
N VAL A 103 -8.88 15.22 -4.04
CA VAL A 103 -7.72 15.75 -4.82
C VAL A 103 -7.09 16.92 -4.06
N SER A 104 -7.89 17.85 -3.54
CA SER A 104 -7.38 18.99 -2.76
C SER A 104 -6.65 18.54 -1.50
N VAL A 105 -7.22 17.61 -0.71
CA VAL A 105 -6.57 17.09 0.51
C VAL A 105 -5.28 16.36 0.17
N LEU A 106 -5.28 15.50 -0.85
CA LEU A 106 -4.09 14.77 -1.27
C LEU A 106 -3.00 15.68 -1.84
N MET A 107 -3.37 16.70 -2.60
CA MET A 107 -2.44 17.72 -3.10
C MET A 107 -1.72 18.42 -1.94
N HIS A 108 -2.45 18.83 -0.91
CA HIS A 108 -1.86 19.42 0.29
C HIS A 108 -0.95 18.45 1.03
N LEU A 109 -1.35 17.18 1.16
CA LEU A 109 -0.51 16.14 1.76
C LEU A 109 0.79 15.97 0.98
N PHE A 110 0.72 15.84 -0.35
CA PHE A 110 1.90 15.64 -1.19
C PHE A 110 2.83 16.86 -1.19
N ASP A 111 2.28 18.08 -1.19
CA ASP A 111 3.07 19.30 -1.03
C ASP A 111 3.78 19.34 0.35
N ARG A 112 3.10 18.90 1.42
CA ARG A 112 3.74 18.79 2.75
C ARG A 112 4.85 17.75 2.76
N LEU A 113 4.66 16.58 2.15
CA LEU A 113 5.69 15.55 2.03
C LEU A 113 6.90 16.06 1.23
N LYS A 114 6.68 16.80 0.13
CA LYS A 114 7.74 17.48 -0.62
C LYS A 114 8.52 18.47 0.25
N LYS A 115 7.82 19.33 0.98
CA LYS A 115 8.42 20.30 1.92
C LYS A 115 9.14 19.64 3.09
N THR A 116 8.77 18.43 3.48
CA THR A 116 9.49 17.63 4.48
C THR A 116 10.84 17.12 3.98
N GLY A 117 11.05 17.11 2.66
CA GLY A 117 12.32 16.70 2.06
C GLY A 117 12.26 15.42 1.24
N PHE A 118 11.09 14.81 1.07
CA PHE A 118 10.92 13.71 0.15
C PHE A 118 11.13 14.16 -1.30
N ARG A 119 11.69 13.28 -2.13
CA ARG A 119 11.97 13.51 -3.55
C ARG A 119 11.15 12.60 -4.47
N VAL A 120 10.63 11.50 -3.93
CA VAL A 120 9.75 10.60 -4.68
C VAL A 120 8.53 10.26 -3.84
N ILE A 121 7.35 10.31 -4.47
CA ILE A 121 6.08 9.82 -3.90
C ILE A 121 5.57 8.66 -4.74
N ILE A 122 5.37 7.51 -4.12
CA ILE A 122 4.71 6.34 -4.71
C ILE A 122 3.36 6.14 -4.03
N GLY A 123 2.28 6.54 -4.70
CA GLY A 123 0.92 6.22 -4.26
C GLY A 123 0.54 4.81 -4.70
N VAL A 124 0.15 3.93 -3.79
CA VAL A 124 -0.24 2.54 -4.15
C VAL A 124 -1.62 2.23 -3.64
N SER A 125 -2.52 1.90 -4.56
CA SER A 125 -3.87 1.48 -4.23
C SER A 125 -3.99 -0.03 -4.14
N GLY A 126 -4.51 -0.53 -3.02
CA GLY A 126 -4.99 -1.90 -2.88
C GLY A 126 -6.40 -2.08 -3.42
N HIS A 127 -7.12 -0.98 -3.68
CA HIS A 127 -8.42 -0.98 -4.34
C HIS A 127 -8.26 -0.81 -5.85
N ASN A 128 -8.75 -1.79 -6.61
CA ASN A 128 -8.43 -1.95 -8.02
C ASN A 128 -9.43 -1.23 -8.94
N ILE A 129 -9.61 0.09 -8.79
CA ILE A 129 -10.39 0.92 -9.70
C ILE A 129 -9.55 2.04 -10.32
N GLN A 130 -9.78 2.30 -11.61
CA GLN A 130 -9.07 3.31 -12.39
C GLN A 130 -9.20 4.72 -11.80
N GLN A 131 -10.39 5.07 -11.33
CA GLN A 131 -10.67 6.39 -10.75
C GLN A 131 -9.82 6.71 -9.52
N GLN A 132 -9.42 5.69 -8.73
CA GLN A 132 -8.52 5.88 -7.59
C GLN A 132 -7.13 6.31 -8.04
N ILE A 133 -6.58 5.66 -9.06
CA ILE A 133 -5.27 5.99 -9.63
C ILE A 133 -5.29 7.37 -10.27
N GLU A 134 -6.34 7.69 -11.03
CA GLU A 134 -6.50 9.01 -11.65
C GLU A 134 -6.58 10.12 -10.60
N MET A 135 -7.32 9.90 -9.53
CA MET A 135 -7.44 10.86 -8.42
C MET A 135 -6.08 11.14 -7.77
N ILE A 136 -5.30 10.08 -7.49
CA ILE A 136 -3.97 10.23 -6.89
C ILE A 136 -3.02 10.95 -7.85
N ASN A 137 -3.03 10.61 -9.14
CA ASN A 137 -2.19 11.27 -10.15
C ASN A 137 -2.58 12.74 -10.35
N ASP A 138 -3.87 13.08 -10.31
CA ASP A 138 -4.31 14.48 -10.40
C ASP A 138 -3.85 15.32 -9.20
N ALA A 139 -3.78 14.71 -8.03
CA ALA A 139 -3.23 15.36 -6.84
C ALA A 139 -1.68 15.48 -6.88
N LEU A 140 -0.99 14.53 -7.51
CA LEU A 140 0.46 14.59 -7.70
C LEU A 140 0.87 15.65 -8.72
N LYS A 141 0.12 15.78 -9.82
CA LYS A 141 0.49 16.62 -10.97
C LYS A 141 0.97 18.03 -10.59
N PRO A 142 0.22 18.87 -9.84
CA PRO A 142 0.68 20.21 -9.49
C PRO A 142 1.92 20.22 -8.57
N VAL A 143 2.10 19.17 -7.75
CA VAL A 143 3.24 19.07 -6.83
C VAL A 143 4.54 18.73 -7.57
N LEU A 144 4.43 18.08 -8.73
CA LEU A 144 5.55 17.66 -9.57
C LEU A 144 5.93 18.70 -10.64
N GLU A 145 5.17 19.79 -10.80
CA GLU A 145 5.31 20.75 -11.93
C GLU A 145 6.70 21.40 -12.02
N ASP A 146 7.36 21.65 -10.90
CA ASP A 146 8.69 22.28 -10.88
C ASP A 146 9.86 21.32 -11.17
N GLY A 147 9.56 20.03 -11.33
CA GLY A 147 10.56 18.98 -11.62
C GLY A 147 11.50 18.63 -10.46
N SER A 148 11.33 19.21 -9.26
CA SER A 148 12.17 18.93 -8.09
C SER A 148 11.82 17.62 -7.37
N MET A 149 10.73 16.96 -7.79
CA MET A 149 10.22 15.72 -7.25
C MET A 149 9.65 14.86 -8.36
N ALA A 150 9.70 13.55 -8.22
CA ALA A 150 9.01 12.58 -9.07
C ALA A 150 7.91 11.84 -8.28
N GLY A 151 6.92 11.30 -8.98
CA GLY A 151 5.87 10.54 -8.33
C GLY A 151 4.95 9.83 -9.32
N ILE A 152 4.28 8.80 -8.82
CA ILE A 152 3.34 7.99 -9.61
C ILE A 152 2.32 7.32 -8.69
N ALA A 153 1.13 7.05 -9.23
CA ALA A 153 0.15 6.17 -8.63
C ALA A 153 0.13 4.81 -9.33
N LEU A 154 0.07 3.73 -8.55
CA LEU A 154 0.10 2.34 -9.02
C LEU A 154 -0.99 1.52 -8.33
N TRP A 155 -1.48 0.47 -9.00
CA TRP A 155 -2.15 -0.65 -8.32
C TRP A 155 -1.11 -1.64 -7.79
N GLU A 156 -1.32 -2.15 -6.61
CA GLU A 156 -0.41 -3.15 -6.04
C GLU A 156 -0.44 -4.47 -6.81
N ILE A 157 -1.62 -4.89 -7.25
CA ILE A 157 -1.83 -6.18 -7.90
C ILE A 157 -1.09 -6.29 -9.26
N THR A 158 -1.02 -5.22 -10.02
CA THR A 158 -0.33 -5.22 -11.32
C THR A 158 1.18 -5.29 -11.20
N GLN A 159 1.73 -5.07 -10.02
CA GLN A 159 3.18 -5.07 -9.81
C GLN A 159 3.74 -6.47 -9.62
N SER A 160 2.94 -7.44 -9.25
CA SER A 160 3.38 -8.83 -9.10
C SER A 160 3.68 -9.53 -10.42
N LYS A 161 3.07 -9.09 -11.54
CA LYS A 161 3.13 -9.71 -12.87
C LYS A 161 2.86 -11.23 -12.83
N CYS A 162 2.05 -11.68 -11.88
CA CYS A 162 1.61 -13.05 -11.82
C CYS A 162 0.66 -13.34 -12.98
N GLU A 163 0.82 -14.48 -13.63
CA GLU A 163 -0.18 -15.01 -14.56
C GLU A 163 -1.54 -15.04 -13.84
N ASP A 164 -2.61 -14.67 -14.48
CA ASP A 164 -3.96 -14.55 -13.91
C ASP A 164 -4.17 -13.44 -12.86
N SER A 165 -3.26 -12.49 -12.72
CA SER A 165 -3.39 -11.37 -11.78
C SER A 165 -4.44 -10.33 -12.18
N ASP A 166 -5.30 -10.65 -13.13
CA ASP A 166 -6.41 -9.80 -13.52
C ASP A 166 -7.41 -9.67 -12.36
N THR A 167 -7.83 -8.47 -12.12
CA THR A 167 -8.83 -7.98 -11.20
C THR A 167 -9.55 -9.05 -10.37
N ASP A 168 -9.09 -9.22 -9.16
CA ASP A 168 -9.66 -10.12 -8.16
C ASP A 168 -10.28 -9.25 -7.05
N HIS A 169 -11.41 -9.68 -6.50
CA HIS A 169 -12.00 -9.06 -5.32
C HIS A 169 -12.34 -10.15 -4.30
N ALA A 170 -11.68 -10.14 -3.18
CA ALA A 170 -11.85 -11.11 -2.09
C ALA A 170 -11.69 -12.58 -2.53
N ALA A 171 -11.07 -12.84 -3.68
CA ALA A 171 -10.90 -14.15 -4.27
C ALA A 171 -9.47 -14.69 -4.09
N LYS A 172 -8.93 -15.42 -5.06
CA LYS A 172 -7.62 -16.09 -4.97
C LYS A 172 -6.49 -15.18 -4.51
N TRP A 173 -6.33 -14.02 -5.14
CA TRP A 173 -5.15 -13.17 -4.95
C TRP A 173 -5.20 -12.38 -3.65
N GLU A 174 -6.29 -11.66 -3.42
CA GLU A 174 -6.44 -10.88 -2.19
C GLU A 174 -6.47 -11.77 -0.95
N THR A 175 -7.23 -12.88 -1.01
CA THR A 175 -7.25 -13.85 0.09
C THR A 175 -5.86 -14.44 0.34
N SER A 176 -5.11 -14.78 -0.72
CA SER A 176 -3.75 -15.30 -0.58
C SER A 176 -2.81 -14.28 0.06
N ASN A 177 -2.86 -13.03 -0.40
CA ASN A 177 -2.05 -11.94 0.16
C ASN A 177 -2.37 -11.75 1.65
N MET A 178 -3.64 -11.73 2.02
CA MET A 178 -4.06 -11.57 3.41
C MET A 178 -3.73 -12.79 4.27
N MET A 179 -3.82 -14.01 3.75
CA MET A 179 -3.35 -15.22 4.45
C MET A 179 -1.86 -15.17 4.79
N PHE A 180 -1.06 -14.55 3.95
CA PHE A 180 0.37 -14.38 4.19
C PHE A 180 0.66 -13.20 5.14
N LEU A 181 0.06 -12.04 4.88
CA LEU A 181 0.34 -10.80 5.60
C LEU A 181 -0.33 -10.75 6.98
N TYR A 182 -1.55 -11.24 7.08
CA TYR A 182 -2.41 -11.15 8.26
C TYR A 182 -3.17 -12.46 8.50
N PRO A 183 -2.48 -13.59 8.76
CA PRO A 183 -3.11 -14.91 8.87
C PRO A 183 -4.20 -14.99 9.95
N ASP A 184 -4.05 -14.23 11.03
CA ASP A 184 -5.03 -14.18 12.13
C ASP A 184 -6.28 -13.33 11.79
N ARG A 185 -6.31 -12.68 10.63
CA ARG A 185 -7.43 -11.85 10.14
C ARG A 185 -8.23 -12.50 9.01
N VAL A 186 -7.82 -13.70 8.57
CA VAL A 186 -8.53 -14.46 7.53
C VAL A 186 -9.15 -15.70 8.14
N ASP A 187 -10.49 -15.81 8.06
CA ASP A 187 -11.23 -16.97 8.55
C ASP A 187 -12.01 -17.66 7.42
N MET A 188 -11.37 -18.61 6.77
CA MET A 188 -11.94 -19.37 5.67
C MET A 188 -13.17 -20.19 6.06
N SER A 189 -13.40 -20.44 7.35
CA SER A 189 -14.59 -21.16 7.84
C SER A 189 -15.88 -20.36 7.69
N GLN A 190 -15.78 -19.03 7.52
CA GLN A 190 -16.92 -18.14 7.28
C GLN A 190 -17.46 -18.25 5.85
N LEU A 191 -16.74 -18.90 4.95
CA LEU A 191 -17.22 -19.15 3.59
C LEU A 191 -18.19 -20.33 3.57
N PRO A 192 -19.27 -20.28 2.73
CA PRO A 192 -20.25 -21.35 2.63
C PRO A 192 -19.61 -22.68 2.28
N GLN A 193 -20.15 -23.77 2.83
CA GLN A 193 -19.81 -25.13 2.41
C GLN A 193 -20.58 -25.48 1.11
N GLY A 194 -20.00 -26.34 0.26
CA GLY A 194 -20.62 -26.75 -0.99
C GLY A 194 -20.47 -25.72 -2.13
N GLU A 195 -21.33 -25.80 -3.12
CA GLU A 195 -21.36 -24.86 -4.24
C GLU A 195 -21.99 -23.54 -3.82
N PHE A 196 -21.37 -22.42 -4.18
CA PHE A 196 -21.97 -21.10 -4.09
C PHE A 196 -21.51 -20.24 -5.28
N ASN A 197 -22.38 -19.34 -5.70
CA ASN A 197 -22.06 -18.43 -6.77
C ASN A 197 -21.03 -17.40 -6.29
N LEU A 198 -19.95 -17.29 -7.03
CA LEU A 198 -19.00 -16.19 -6.87
C LEU A 198 -19.66 -14.94 -7.46
N ASP A 199 -20.07 -14.03 -6.60
CA ASP A 199 -20.71 -12.76 -6.94
C ASP A 199 -20.08 -11.64 -6.12
N MET A 200 -19.68 -10.57 -6.78
CA MET A 200 -19.16 -9.36 -6.11
C MET A 200 -20.21 -8.65 -5.24
N LYS A 201 -21.48 -9.00 -5.39
CA LYS A 201 -22.54 -8.41 -4.55
C LYS A 201 -22.65 -9.11 -3.20
N PRO A 202 -23.04 -8.38 -2.14
CA PRO A 202 -23.41 -8.98 -0.87
C PRO A 202 -24.56 -10.02 -1.04
N PRO A 203 -24.56 -11.08 -0.27
CA PRO A 203 -23.69 -11.39 0.88
C PRO A 203 -22.34 -12.04 0.53
N GLN A 204 -22.09 -12.45 -0.72
CA GLN A 204 -20.86 -13.11 -1.12
C GLN A 204 -19.68 -12.13 -1.15
N GLY A 205 -19.75 -11.10 -2.01
CA GLY A 205 -18.69 -10.09 -2.15
C GLY A 205 -17.35 -10.70 -2.57
N ILE A 206 -17.39 -11.63 -3.56
CA ILE A 206 -16.20 -12.34 -4.06
C ILE A 206 -16.24 -12.35 -5.58
N GLY A 207 -15.24 -11.76 -6.21
CA GLY A 207 -15.11 -11.74 -7.67
C GLY A 207 -13.76 -12.31 -8.12
N GLY A 208 -13.78 -13.46 -8.79
CA GLY A 208 -12.58 -14.15 -9.25
C GLY A 208 -12.60 -15.64 -8.98
N LEU A 209 -11.42 -16.28 -8.86
CA LEU A 209 -11.31 -17.70 -8.56
C LEU A 209 -11.65 -18.02 -7.11
N ASP A 210 -12.41 -19.09 -6.89
CA ASP A 210 -12.85 -19.54 -5.56
C ASP A 210 -11.68 -19.63 -4.56
N PRO A 211 -11.65 -18.76 -3.53
CA PRO A 211 -10.53 -18.71 -2.60
C PRO A 211 -10.35 -20.00 -1.80
N ARG A 212 -11.42 -20.79 -1.59
CA ARG A 212 -11.36 -22.07 -0.87
C ARG A 212 -10.52 -23.11 -1.61
N LYS A 213 -10.41 -22.99 -2.95
CA LYS A 213 -9.72 -23.93 -3.83
C LYS A 213 -8.35 -23.38 -4.28
N HIS A 214 -8.23 -22.08 -4.41
CA HIS A 214 -7.12 -21.44 -5.12
C HIS A 214 -6.27 -20.52 -4.26
N ALA A 215 -6.75 -20.06 -3.10
CA ALA A 215 -5.97 -19.21 -2.21
C ALA A 215 -5.05 -20.03 -1.29
N SER A 216 -3.88 -19.47 -1.02
CA SER A 216 -2.94 -19.99 -0.01
C SER A 216 -1.94 -18.93 0.41
N ALA A 217 -1.43 -19.03 1.64
CA ALA A 217 -0.36 -18.15 2.13
C ALA A 217 0.91 -18.21 1.24
N LYS A 218 1.22 -19.37 0.64
CA LYS A 218 2.37 -19.52 -0.26
C LYS A 218 2.21 -18.73 -1.57
N VAL A 219 1.00 -18.71 -2.12
CA VAL A 219 0.66 -17.86 -3.29
C VAL A 219 0.78 -16.40 -2.90
N GLY A 220 0.26 -16.01 -1.74
CA GLY A 220 0.35 -14.65 -1.21
C GLY A 220 1.79 -14.22 -0.97
N GLU A 221 2.63 -15.06 -0.36
CA GLU A 221 4.06 -14.80 -0.16
C GLU A 221 4.74 -14.41 -1.46
N ARG A 222 4.58 -15.26 -2.50
CA ARG A 222 5.18 -15.00 -3.82
C ARG A 222 4.69 -13.68 -4.40
N ASN A 223 3.40 -13.45 -4.36
CA ASN A 223 2.78 -12.26 -4.93
C ASN A 223 3.26 -10.97 -4.23
N VAL A 224 3.27 -10.97 -2.90
CA VAL A 224 3.73 -9.85 -2.07
C VAL A 224 5.22 -9.57 -2.29
N GLU A 225 6.06 -10.60 -2.39
CA GLU A 225 7.51 -10.42 -2.68
C GLU A 225 7.73 -9.79 -4.05
N LEU A 226 7.03 -10.26 -5.09
CA LEU A 226 7.15 -9.70 -6.44
C LEU A 226 6.65 -8.25 -6.49
N ALA A 227 5.50 -7.96 -5.89
CA ALA A 227 4.92 -6.62 -5.88
C ALA A 227 5.81 -5.64 -5.11
N SER A 228 6.27 -6.01 -3.90
CA SER A 228 7.13 -5.14 -3.09
C SER A 228 8.46 -4.85 -3.79
N ASP A 229 9.06 -5.84 -4.45
CA ASP A 229 10.31 -5.67 -5.20
C ASP A 229 10.13 -4.74 -6.41
N ALA A 230 9.06 -4.94 -7.19
CA ALA A 230 8.76 -4.12 -8.37
C ALA A 230 8.47 -2.65 -7.99
N ILE A 231 7.67 -2.43 -6.93
CA ILE A 231 7.35 -1.09 -6.44
C ILE A 231 8.62 -0.38 -5.91
N GLY A 232 9.44 -1.08 -5.14
CA GLY A 232 10.69 -0.50 -4.62
C GLY A 232 11.68 -0.15 -5.73
N LYS A 233 11.85 -1.01 -6.75
CA LYS A 233 12.67 -0.71 -7.93
C LYS A 233 12.13 0.51 -8.69
N LYS A 234 10.80 0.60 -8.86
CA LYS A 234 10.18 1.75 -9.51
C LYS A 234 10.43 3.05 -8.77
N ALA A 235 10.43 3.01 -7.44
CA ALA A 235 10.76 4.17 -6.62
C ALA A 235 12.20 4.65 -6.83
N LEU A 236 13.16 3.73 -6.89
CA LEU A 236 14.57 4.06 -7.17
C LEU A 236 14.78 4.55 -8.61
N GLU A 237 14.10 3.95 -9.62
CA GLU A 237 14.11 4.46 -10.99
C GLU A 237 13.63 5.91 -11.07
N LEU A 238 12.57 6.25 -10.34
CA LEU A 238 12.07 7.64 -10.29
C LEU A 238 13.06 8.57 -9.57
N LEU A 239 13.68 8.12 -8.49
CA LEU A 239 14.70 8.90 -7.81
C LEU A 239 15.90 9.16 -8.72
N ASP A 240 16.34 8.14 -9.47
CA ASP A 240 17.44 8.24 -10.42
C ASP A 240 17.10 9.07 -11.66
N SER A 241 15.83 9.27 -11.96
CA SER A 241 15.40 10.15 -13.05
C SER A 241 15.52 11.64 -12.73
N LEU A 242 15.62 12.00 -11.45
CA LEU A 242 15.81 13.39 -11.04
C LEU A 242 17.26 13.86 -11.31
N PRO A 243 17.50 15.17 -11.53
CA PRO A 243 18.83 15.74 -11.56
C PRO A 243 19.64 15.37 -10.28
N GLU A 244 20.92 15.13 -10.41
CA GLU A 244 21.78 14.63 -9.32
C GLU A 244 21.74 15.53 -8.08
N ASP A 245 21.74 16.83 -8.27
CA ASP A 245 21.65 17.86 -7.23
C ASP A 245 20.28 17.93 -6.53
N GLN A 246 19.25 17.27 -7.11
CA GLN A 246 17.90 17.20 -6.56
C GLN A 246 17.55 15.86 -5.92
N ARG A 247 18.43 14.84 -6.02
CA ARG A 247 18.18 13.51 -5.45
C ARG A 247 18.37 13.46 -3.94
N GLY A 248 19.17 14.37 -3.41
CA GLY A 248 19.56 14.39 -1.99
C GLY A 248 18.51 15.04 -1.10
N PHE A 249 18.59 14.71 0.19
CA PHE A 249 17.88 15.42 1.24
C PHE A 249 18.59 16.77 1.50
N SER A 250 17.87 17.84 1.28
CA SER A 250 18.21 19.15 1.87
C SER A 250 17.32 19.37 3.09
N LEU A 251 17.88 19.89 4.17
CA LEU A 251 17.07 20.32 5.32
C LEU A 251 15.93 21.19 4.80
N PRO A 252 14.67 20.89 5.14
CA PRO A 252 13.56 21.67 4.66
C PRO A 252 13.67 23.12 5.10
N GLU A 253 13.25 24.04 4.25
CA GLU A 253 13.06 25.46 4.60
C GLU A 253 11.98 25.66 5.68
N ILE A 254 11.34 24.58 6.11
CA ILE A 254 10.36 24.61 7.19
C ILE A 254 11.14 24.71 8.50
N ALA A 255 10.97 25.81 9.18
CA ALA A 255 11.51 25.99 10.52
C ALA A 255 11.13 24.79 11.43
N PRO A 256 12.03 24.33 12.32
CA PRO A 256 11.78 23.17 13.18
C PRO A 256 10.44 23.20 13.93
N GLU A 257 9.96 24.37 14.27
CA GLU A 257 8.66 24.60 14.93
C GLU A 257 7.44 24.21 14.07
N HIS A 258 7.60 24.03 12.77
CA HIS A 258 6.53 23.62 11.86
C HIS A 258 6.54 22.11 11.51
N TRP A 259 7.54 21.37 11.97
CA TRP A 259 7.66 19.92 11.70
C TRP A 259 6.54 19.08 12.32
N TRP A 260 5.92 19.57 13.38
CA TRP A 260 4.80 18.90 14.04
C TRP A 260 3.46 19.00 13.28
N MET A 261 3.46 19.66 12.11
CA MET A 261 2.29 19.83 11.25
C MET A 261 2.37 19.07 9.92
N ILE A 262 3.15 18.01 9.85
CA ILE A 262 3.27 17.17 8.64
C ILE A 262 1.99 16.39 8.40
#